data_64dbe06c2ac3b271cde4069c065c19d9
#
_entry.id   64dbe06c2ac3b271cde4069c065c19d9
#
_cell.length_a   1.000
_cell.length_b   1.000
_cell.length_c   1.000
_cell.angle_alpha   90.00
_cell.angle_beta   90.00
_cell.angle_gamma   90.00
#
_symmetry.space_group_name_H-M   'P 1'
#
loop_
_entity.id
_entity.type
_entity.pdbx_description
1 polymer ?
#
loop_
_entity_poly.entity_id
_entity_poly.type
_entity_poly.pdbx_seq_one_letter_code
_entity_poly.pdbx_strand_id
1 'polypeptide(L)'
;MTQYNWQIACTASANVLSKPTMFNLPLQTDSGQWKIILEKIVAPSPTGCLPRPRLEALLNQSLRSCSATVLSGRAGSGKTTLAIAFSEKSARSVAWYKVDAPESKLEVFFGYLISSIRAQRPAFGGYALLSLLQPDPDLSQISHLAEVFVFELERYSDTPLLLVIEDLHLVCDADWVVPFFKRLLPLLPADVHMLITSRTLPPAPLWRMRSKQTLSVIDEETLSFTRDEAIRLYEQYGLSREQASIAFDHSHGRAAALSSLAATLHFAETELMKEVPAQQFKVG
;
A
#
# COMPACT_ATOMS: atom_id res chain seq x y z
N MET A 1 12.07 -24.74 -35.17
CA MET A 1 12.60 -23.40 -34.89
C MET A 1 11.43 -22.43 -34.92
N THR A 2 10.87 -22.10 -33.80
CA THR A 2 9.97 -20.93 -33.66
C THR A 2 9.98 -20.54 -32.19
N GLN A 3 10.72 -19.48 -31.89
CA GLN A 3 10.78 -18.85 -30.60
C GLN A 3 9.41 -18.23 -30.30
N TYR A 4 8.73 -18.69 -29.28
CA TYR A 4 7.57 -17.98 -28.71
C TYR A 4 8.08 -16.92 -27.76
N ASN A 5 8.08 -15.71 -28.28
CA ASN A 5 8.35 -14.48 -27.54
C ASN A 5 7.11 -14.13 -26.72
N TRP A 6 7.18 -14.28 -25.40
CA TRP A 6 6.15 -13.80 -24.48
C TRP A 6 6.31 -12.28 -24.25
N GLN A 7 5.98 -11.51 -25.27
CA GLN A 7 5.62 -10.11 -25.10
C GLN A 7 4.10 -10.00 -25.11
N ILE A 8 3.49 -10.09 -23.95
CA ILE A 8 2.12 -9.61 -23.77
C ILE A 8 2.19 -8.10 -23.84
N ALA A 9 1.72 -7.57 -24.96
CA ALA A 9 1.56 -6.16 -25.21
C ALA A 9 0.50 -5.58 -24.25
N CYS A 10 0.93 -4.98 -23.16
CA CYS A 10 0.18 -3.94 -22.48
C CYS A 10 0.48 -2.62 -23.19
N THR A 11 -0.32 -2.31 -24.22
CA THR A 11 -0.41 -0.94 -24.72
C THR A 11 -1.25 -0.13 -23.74
N ALA A 12 -0.61 0.33 -22.67
CA ALA A 12 -1.10 1.44 -21.89
C ALA A 12 -0.28 2.67 -22.28
N SER A 13 -0.98 3.72 -22.67
CA SER A 13 -0.45 5.03 -23.05
C SER A 13 0.64 5.47 -22.09
N ALA A 14 1.87 5.56 -22.60
CA ALA A 14 2.98 6.20 -21.91
C ALA A 14 2.67 7.69 -21.77
N ASN A 15 2.04 8.08 -20.67
CA ASN A 15 2.17 9.44 -20.18
C ASN A 15 3.61 9.61 -19.71
N VAL A 16 4.34 10.40 -20.47
CA VAL A 16 5.71 10.82 -20.23
C VAL A 16 5.79 11.40 -18.82
N LEU A 17 6.24 10.58 -17.87
CA LEU A 17 6.69 11.06 -16.57
C LEU A 17 7.94 11.91 -16.83
N SER A 18 7.75 13.24 -16.89
CA SER A 18 8.84 14.20 -16.74
C SER A 18 9.64 13.80 -15.49
N LYS A 19 10.97 13.72 -15.64
CA LYS A 19 11.91 13.42 -14.55
C LYS A 19 11.54 14.19 -13.30
N PRO A 20 11.43 13.55 -12.12
CA PRO A 20 11.13 14.26 -10.90
C PRO A 20 12.22 15.28 -10.63
N THR A 21 11.85 16.54 -10.64
CA THR A 21 12.69 17.65 -10.20
C THR A 21 13.02 17.40 -8.74
N MET A 22 14.31 17.47 -8.37
CA MET A 22 14.75 17.32 -6.98
C MET A 22 13.99 18.33 -6.10
N PHE A 23 13.13 17.87 -5.23
CA PHE A 23 12.46 18.69 -4.25
C PHE A 23 13.42 18.98 -3.10
N ASN A 24 13.93 20.21 -3.05
CA ASN A 24 14.60 20.71 -1.86
C ASN A 24 13.53 21.06 -0.82
N LEU A 25 13.38 20.19 0.19
CA LEU A 25 12.65 20.55 1.41
C LEU A 25 13.59 21.38 2.29
N PRO A 26 13.23 22.61 2.66
CA PRO A 26 13.94 23.34 3.69
C PRO A 26 13.46 22.92 5.09
N LEU A 27 13.71 21.68 5.47
CA LEU A 27 13.80 21.31 6.87
C LEU A 27 15.28 21.42 7.23
N GLN A 28 15.72 22.62 7.57
CA GLN A 28 17.07 22.86 8.07
C GLN A 28 17.14 22.31 9.50
N THR A 29 17.88 21.23 9.67
CA THR A 29 18.56 20.97 10.94
C THR A 29 19.97 21.57 10.81
N ASP A 30 20.56 21.99 11.91
CA ASP A 30 21.90 22.62 12.01
C ASP A 30 23.06 21.82 11.38
N SER A 31 22.82 20.68 10.75
CA SER A 31 23.83 19.80 10.20
C SER A 31 23.46 19.07 8.90
N GLY A 32 22.54 19.56 8.09
CA GLY A 32 22.42 18.95 6.75
C GLY A 32 21.00 18.82 6.20
N GLN A 33 20.94 19.05 4.94
CA GLN A 33 19.79 18.84 4.07
C GLN A 33 19.30 17.39 4.16
N TRP A 34 18.06 17.16 4.61
CA TRP A 34 17.44 15.82 4.62
C TRP A 34 17.34 15.28 3.19
N LYS A 35 18.06 14.21 2.91
CA LYS A 35 17.99 13.54 1.62
C LYS A 35 16.80 12.58 1.63
N ILE A 36 15.72 12.93 0.93
CA ILE A 36 14.56 12.06 0.76
C ILE A 36 14.95 10.84 -0.08
N ILE A 37 14.67 9.65 0.45
CA ILE A 37 14.80 8.38 -0.26
C ILE A 37 13.54 8.23 -1.12
N LEU A 38 13.67 8.43 -2.44
CA LEU A 38 12.53 8.46 -3.37
C LEU A 38 11.73 7.15 -3.38
N GLU A 39 12.39 6.01 -3.19
CA GLU A 39 11.75 4.69 -3.13
C GLU A 39 10.70 4.58 -2.00
N LYS A 40 10.77 5.43 -0.98
CA LYS A 40 9.80 5.47 0.12
C LYS A 40 8.54 6.25 -0.21
N ILE A 41 8.60 7.16 -1.17
CA ILE A 41 7.47 8.03 -1.54
C ILE A 41 6.91 7.73 -2.95
N VAL A 42 7.31 6.62 -3.53
CA VAL A 42 6.81 6.14 -4.81
C VAL A 42 6.13 4.78 -4.60
N ALA A 43 4.94 4.63 -5.16
CA ALA A 43 4.24 3.34 -5.14
C ALA A 43 5.10 2.28 -5.83
N PRO A 44 5.26 1.07 -5.25
CA PRO A 44 5.94 -0.02 -5.93
C PRO A 44 5.22 -0.39 -7.23
N SER A 45 5.98 -0.86 -8.23
CA SER A 45 5.39 -1.32 -9.49
C SER A 45 4.57 -2.60 -9.27
N PRO A 46 3.40 -2.72 -9.92
CA PRO A 46 2.58 -3.90 -9.82
C PRO A 46 3.28 -5.10 -10.47
N THR A 47 3.32 -6.20 -9.79
CA THR A 47 3.76 -7.48 -10.32
C THR A 47 2.59 -8.44 -10.34
N GLY A 48 2.01 -8.70 -11.52
CA GLY A 48 1.11 -9.81 -11.81
C GLY A 48 0.06 -10.17 -10.75
N CYS A 49 -0.61 -9.19 -10.15
CA CYS A 49 -1.53 -9.43 -9.03
C CYS A 49 -2.83 -10.07 -9.51
N LEU A 50 -3.26 -11.14 -8.85
CA LEU A 50 -4.60 -11.69 -9.05
C LEU A 50 -5.66 -10.66 -8.64
N PRO A 51 -6.62 -10.30 -9.51
CA PRO A 51 -7.74 -9.45 -9.12
C PRO A 51 -8.58 -10.11 -8.01
N ARG A 52 -8.88 -9.35 -6.96
CA ARG A 52 -9.66 -9.81 -5.81
C ARG A 52 -10.92 -8.93 -5.62
N PRO A 53 -11.96 -9.11 -6.44
CA PRO A 53 -13.15 -8.23 -6.46
C PRO A 53 -13.82 -8.08 -5.09
N ARG A 54 -13.78 -9.13 -4.26
CA ARG A 54 -14.31 -9.11 -2.90
C ARG A 54 -13.63 -8.05 -2.04
N LEU A 55 -12.30 -7.99 -2.06
CA LEU A 55 -11.54 -7.00 -1.29
C LEU A 55 -11.63 -5.59 -1.90
N GLU A 56 -11.65 -5.51 -3.22
CA GLU A 56 -11.87 -4.24 -3.93
C GLU A 56 -13.23 -3.64 -3.58
N ALA A 57 -14.28 -4.45 -3.46
CA ALA A 57 -15.61 -4.02 -3.03
C ALA A 57 -15.59 -3.46 -1.59
N LEU A 58 -14.89 -4.13 -0.66
CA LEU A 58 -14.74 -3.66 0.72
C LEU A 58 -13.96 -2.33 0.80
N LEU A 59 -12.89 -2.19 0.02
CA LEU A 59 -12.12 -0.95 -0.06
C LEU A 59 -12.96 0.20 -0.64
N ASN A 60 -13.71 -0.06 -1.71
CA ASN A 60 -14.61 0.92 -2.31
C ASN A 60 -15.76 1.32 -1.37
N GLN A 61 -16.27 0.39 -0.59
CA GLN A 61 -17.26 0.69 0.45
C GLN A 61 -16.66 1.58 1.53
N SER A 62 -15.48 1.23 2.04
CA SER A 62 -14.77 2.03 3.04
C SER A 62 -14.44 3.44 2.54
N LEU A 63 -14.01 3.58 1.30
CA LEU A 63 -13.70 4.86 0.67
C LEU A 63 -14.90 5.81 0.63
N ARG A 64 -16.13 5.28 0.61
CA ARG A 64 -17.37 6.08 0.59
C ARG A 64 -17.91 6.40 2.00
N SER A 65 -17.58 5.57 2.98
CA SER A 65 -18.21 5.64 4.31
C SER A 65 -17.27 5.99 5.45
N CYS A 66 -15.96 5.91 5.24
CA CYS A 66 -14.93 6.14 6.26
C CYS A 66 -13.86 7.09 5.75
N SER A 67 -13.19 7.77 6.68
CA SER A 67 -12.02 8.61 6.36
C SER A 67 -10.76 7.79 6.09
N ALA A 68 -10.67 6.59 6.70
CA ALA A 68 -9.51 5.72 6.56
C ALA A 68 -9.84 4.24 6.54
N THR A 69 -8.97 3.46 5.89
CA THR A 69 -8.97 1.99 5.91
C THR A 69 -7.63 1.47 6.41
N VAL A 70 -7.63 0.55 7.36
CA VAL A 70 -6.43 -0.18 7.79
C VAL A 70 -6.49 -1.61 7.26
N LEU A 71 -5.46 -2.01 6.50
CA LEU A 71 -5.19 -3.39 6.15
C LEU A 71 -4.26 -3.97 7.21
N SER A 72 -4.78 -4.87 8.05
CA SER A 72 -4.04 -5.44 9.17
C SER A 72 -3.80 -6.93 8.97
N GLY A 73 -2.56 -7.38 9.14
CA GLY A 73 -2.21 -8.79 9.03
C GLY A 73 -0.70 -9.00 8.97
N ARG A 74 -0.23 -10.20 9.31
CA ARG A 74 1.20 -10.56 9.32
C ARG A 74 1.87 -10.36 7.96
N ALA A 75 3.20 -10.43 7.94
CA ALA A 75 3.97 -10.41 6.71
C ALA A 75 3.49 -11.51 5.74
N GLY A 76 3.36 -11.19 4.46
CA GLY A 76 2.90 -12.14 3.44
C GLY A 76 1.37 -12.35 3.38
N SER A 77 0.55 -11.54 4.07
CA SER A 77 -0.92 -11.56 3.95
C SER A 77 -1.46 -10.84 2.70
N GLY A 78 -0.60 -10.18 1.91
CA GLY A 78 -0.98 -9.53 0.65
C GLY A 78 -1.44 -8.07 0.79
N LYS A 79 -1.20 -7.39 1.92
CA LYS A 79 -1.59 -5.98 2.16
C LYS A 79 -1.05 -5.00 1.13
N THR A 80 0.27 -4.99 0.94
CA THR A 80 0.95 -4.11 -0.02
C THR A 80 0.46 -4.38 -1.44
N THR A 81 0.35 -5.65 -1.82
CA THR A 81 -0.17 -6.07 -3.14
C THR A 81 -1.60 -5.55 -3.37
N LEU A 82 -2.47 -5.66 -2.35
CA LEU A 82 -3.83 -5.14 -2.42
C LEU A 82 -3.86 -3.61 -2.50
N ALA A 83 -3.01 -2.93 -1.72
CA ALA A 83 -2.91 -1.47 -1.73
C ALA A 83 -2.45 -0.95 -3.11
N ILE A 84 -1.46 -1.60 -3.73
CA ILE A 84 -1.00 -1.28 -5.09
C ILE A 84 -2.13 -1.47 -6.11
N ALA A 85 -2.75 -2.67 -6.13
CA ALA A 85 -3.81 -2.99 -7.08
C ALA A 85 -5.03 -2.05 -6.95
N PHE A 86 -5.36 -1.64 -5.71
CA PHE A 86 -6.43 -0.67 -5.46
C PHE A 86 -6.04 0.74 -5.91
N SER A 87 -4.81 1.16 -5.63
CA SER A 87 -4.29 2.48 -6.02
C SER A 87 -4.30 2.69 -7.52
N GLU A 88 -3.92 1.67 -8.30
CA GLU A 88 -3.92 1.72 -9.77
C GLU A 88 -5.32 1.87 -10.39
N LYS A 89 -6.32 1.23 -9.76
CA LYS A 89 -7.71 1.31 -10.19
C LYS A 89 -8.43 2.54 -9.66
N SER A 90 -7.81 3.26 -8.71
CA SER A 90 -8.39 4.45 -8.11
C SER A 90 -8.38 5.60 -9.10
N ALA A 91 -9.51 6.34 -9.21
CA ALA A 91 -9.58 7.60 -9.93
C ALA A 91 -8.97 8.78 -9.14
N ARG A 92 -8.26 8.51 -8.04
CA ARG A 92 -7.66 9.50 -7.14
C ARG A 92 -6.18 9.66 -7.44
N SER A 93 -5.64 10.84 -7.20
CA SER A 93 -4.19 11.02 -7.09
C SER A 93 -3.66 10.21 -5.92
N VAL A 94 -2.54 9.52 -6.09
CA VAL A 94 -2.00 8.61 -5.06
C VAL A 94 -0.72 9.19 -4.49
N ALA A 95 -0.74 9.55 -3.21
CA ALA A 95 0.45 9.85 -2.43
C ALA A 95 0.85 8.60 -1.64
N TRP A 96 2.05 8.07 -1.89
CA TRP A 96 2.55 6.86 -1.25
C TRP A 96 3.68 7.18 -0.28
N TYR A 97 3.62 6.63 0.92
CA TYR A 97 4.68 6.69 1.90
C TYR A 97 4.89 5.34 2.56
N LYS A 98 6.08 4.77 2.40
CA LYS A 98 6.52 3.56 3.09
C LYS A 98 7.31 3.94 4.32
N VAL A 99 6.76 3.63 5.49
CA VAL A 99 7.38 3.90 6.80
C VAL A 99 8.50 2.91 7.08
N ASP A 100 9.57 3.37 7.72
CA ASP A 100 10.68 2.56 8.19
C ASP A 100 10.99 2.84 9.67
N ALA A 101 11.64 1.91 10.37
CA ALA A 101 11.87 2.00 11.82
C ALA A 101 12.60 3.28 12.31
N PRO A 102 13.57 3.87 11.57
CA PRO A 102 14.20 5.13 11.97
C PRO A 102 13.27 6.34 12.00
N GLU A 103 12.04 6.22 11.47
CA GLU A 103 11.09 7.32 11.27
C GLU A 103 10.12 7.50 12.43
N SER A 104 10.41 6.93 13.61
CA SER A 104 9.64 7.16 14.83
C SER A 104 9.69 8.61 15.33
N LYS A 105 10.69 9.39 14.90
CA LYS A 105 10.74 10.83 15.14
C LYS A 105 9.71 11.55 14.29
N LEU A 106 8.95 12.43 14.94
CA LEU A 106 7.84 13.16 14.31
C LEU A 106 8.29 13.93 13.06
N GLU A 107 9.37 14.68 13.15
CA GLU A 107 9.89 15.49 12.04
C GLU A 107 10.31 14.65 10.83
N VAL A 108 10.86 13.46 11.07
CA VAL A 108 11.26 12.54 9.98
C VAL A 108 10.05 11.96 9.29
N PHE A 109 9.10 11.44 10.06
CA PHE A 109 7.84 10.89 9.52
C PHE A 109 7.09 11.93 8.67
N PHE A 110 6.91 13.14 9.21
CA PHE A 110 6.22 14.20 8.48
C PHE A 110 7.01 14.72 7.28
N GLY A 111 8.34 14.71 7.34
CA GLY A 111 9.18 15.03 6.19
C GLY A 111 8.87 14.16 4.97
N TYR A 112 8.79 12.83 5.16
CA TYR A 112 8.39 11.89 4.11
C TYR A 112 6.92 12.03 3.73
N LEU A 113 6.02 12.15 4.70
CA LEU A 113 4.58 12.28 4.46
C LEU A 113 4.26 13.53 3.62
N ILE A 114 4.82 14.68 3.97
CA ILE A 114 4.68 15.93 3.21
C ILE A 114 5.27 15.77 1.82
N SER A 115 6.43 15.13 1.69
CA SER A 115 7.07 14.91 0.39
C SER A 115 6.23 14.02 -0.53
N SER A 116 5.59 12.98 0.03
CA SER A 116 4.69 12.11 -0.73
C SER A 116 3.45 12.87 -1.22
N ILE A 117 2.88 13.75 -0.39
CA ILE A 117 1.73 14.57 -0.78
C ILE A 117 2.14 15.63 -1.81
N ARG A 118 3.31 16.26 -1.65
CA ARG A 118 3.85 17.23 -2.62
C ARG A 118 4.07 16.66 -4.01
N ALA A 119 4.32 15.38 -4.14
CA ALA A 119 4.39 14.71 -5.44
C ALA A 119 3.07 14.82 -6.22
N GLN A 120 1.93 14.98 -5.53
CA GLN A 120 0.60 15.14 -6.11
C GLN A 120 0.06 16.58 -6.00
N ARG A 121 0.38 17.28 -4.90
CA ARG A 121 -0.04 18.64 -4.57
C ARG A 121 1.19 19.48 -4.22
N PRO A 122 1.91 20.05 -5.22
CA PRO A 122 3.24 20.67 -5.02
C PRO A 122 3.28 21.80 -4.00
N ALA A 123 2.17 22.52 -3.79
CA ALA A 123 2.07 23.61 -2.84
C ALA A 123 1.76 23.19 -1.39
N PHE A 124 1.51 21.88 -1.14
CA PHE A 124 1.21 21.37 0.18
C PHE A 124 2.37 21.56 1.17
N GLY A 125 2.06 21.81 2.44
CA GLY A 125 3.03 21.97 3.52
C GLY A 125 3.61 23.38 3.59
N GLY A 126 2.74 24.37 3.77
CA GLY A 126 3.10 25.75 3.96
C GLY A 126 3.85 26.02 5.26
N TYR A 127 4.26 27.27 5.46
CA TYR A 127 5.05 27.70 6.63
C TYR A 127 4.42 27.30 7.98
N ALA A 128 3.10 27.44 8.11
CA ALA A 128 2.39 27.10 9.34
C ALA A 128 2.57 25.62 9.75
N LEU A 129 2.48 24.70 8.79
CA LEU A 129 2.71 23.27 9.04
C LEU A 129 4.18 22.99 9.37
N LEU A 130 5.10 23.55 8.60
CA LEU A 130 6.53 23.32 8.79
C LEU A 130 7.07 23.90 10.09
N SER A 131 6.49 25.02 10.59
CA SER A 131 6.89 25.62 11.88
C SER A 131 6.56 24.75 13.09
N LEU A 132 5.58 23.84 12.98
CA LEU A 132 5.23 22.88 14.04
C LEU A 132 6.12 21.62 14.03
N LEU A 133 6.94 21.46 12.99
CA LEU A 133 7.81 20.29 12.79
C LEU A 133 9.29 20.63 13.09
N GLN A 134 9.53 21.63 13.93
CA GLN A 134 10.89 21.99 14.34
C GLN A 134 11.54 20.84 15.14
N PRO A 135 12.89 20.79 15.20
CA PRO A 135 13.59 19.86 16.07
C PRO A 135 13.06 19.97 17.52
N ASP A 136 12.84 18.84 18.16
CA ASP A 136 12.26 18.73 19.49
C ASP A 136 10.83 19.34 19.59
N PRO A 137 9.86 18.77 18.83
CA PRO A 137 8.52 19.32 18.75
C PRO A 137 7.77 19.19 20.08
N ASP A 138 7.03 20.23 20.45
CA ASP A 138 6.13 20.19 21.61
C ASP A 138 4.97 19.20 21.37
N LEU A 139 5.02 18.04 22.00
CA LEU A 139 4.00 17.00 21.88
C LEU A 139 2.62 17.45 22.35
N SER A 140 2.51 18.51 23.16
CA SER A 140 1.22 19.09 23.54
C SER A 140 0.48 19.71 22.33
N GLN A 141 1.19 20.06 21.28
CA GLN A 141 0.65 20.66 20.05
C GLN A 141 0.28 19.64 18.97
N ILE A 142 0.36 18.34 19.22
CA ILE A 142 0.06 17.30 18.23
C ILE A 142 -1.35 17.41 17.67
N SER A 143 -2.35 17.75 18.49
CA SER A 143 -3.72 17.97 18.02
C SER A 143 -3.82 19.18 17.08
N HIS A 144 -3.08 20.25 17.38
CA HIS A 144 -3.00 21.42 16.51
C HIS A 144 -2.26 21.12 15.19
N LEU A 145 -1.19 20.34 15.26
CA LEU A 145 -0.51 19.84 14.06
C LEU A 145 -1.48 19.09 13.13
N ALA A 146 -2.35 18.23 13.67
CA ALA A 146 -3.36 17.52 12.89
C ALA A 146 -4.37 18.48 12.24
N GLU A 147 -4.79 19.53 12.94
CA GLU A 147 -5.71 20.54 12.41
C GLU A 147 -5.08 21.36 11.28
N VAL A 148 -3.83 21.80 11.47
CA VAL A 148 -3.08 22.53 10.42
C VAL A 148 -2.83 21.63 9.22
N PHE A 149 -2.55 20.34 9.42
CA PHE A 149 -2.39 19.37 8.34
C PHE A 149 -3.67 19.23 7.51
N VAL A 150 -4.84 19.15 8.17
CA VAL A 150 -6.15 19.10 7.49
C VAL A 150 -6.40 20.39 6.71
N PHE A 151 -6.17 21.53 7.32
CA PHE A 151 -6.33 22.83 6.65
C PHE A 151 -5.48 22.93 5.37
N GLU A 152 -4.25 22.46 5.41
CA GLU A 152 -3.39 22.42 4.21
C GLU A 152 -3.93 21.43 3.16
N LEU A 153 -4.50 20.29 3.56
CA LEU A 153 -5.14 19.33 2.63
C LEU A 153 -6.34 19.96 1.92
N GLU A 154 -7.19 20.69 2.65
CA GLU A 154 -8.36 21.39 2.08
C GLU A 154 -7.97 22.51 1.15
N ARG A 155 -6.95 23.31 1.54
CA ARG A 155 -6.49 24.47 0.78
C ARG A 155 -6.01 24.13 -0.62
N TYR A 156 -5.46 22.94 -0.82
CA TYR A 156 -4.87 22.51 -2.09
C TYR A 156 -5.64 21.31 -2.69
N SER A 157 -6.95 21.28 -2.49
CA SER A 157 -7.83 20.20 -2.95
C SER A 157 -8.27 20.39 -4.39
N ASP A 158 -7.37 20.14 -5.35
CA ASP A 158 -7.71 20.20 -6.79
C ASP A 158 -8.28 18.86 -7.30
N THR A 159 -7.84 17.76 -6.73
CA THR A 159 -8.24 16.39 -7.11
C THR A 159 -8.37 15.49 -5.88
N PRO A 160 -9.30 14.53 -5.91
CA PRO A 160 -9.40 13.55 -4.81
C PRO A 160 -8.06 12.83 -4.58
N LEU A 161 -7.69 12.64 -3.31
CA LEU A 161 -6.41 12.08 -2.89
C LEU A 161 -6.61 10.74 -2.17
N LEU A 162 -5.81 9.75 -2.56
CA LEU A 162 -5.60 8.53 -1.80
C LEU A 162 -4.21 8.60 -1.16
N LEU A 163 -4.16 8.73 0.16
CA LEU A 163 -2.91 8.76 0.92
C LEU A 163 -2.62 7.37 1.46
N VAL A 164 -1.63 6.70 0.89
CA VAL A 164 -1.21 5.36 1.31
C VAL A 164 -0.04 5.48 2.27
N ILE A 165 -0.21 4.92 3.48
CA ILE A 165 0.86 4.81 4.50
C ILE A 165 1.15 3.33 4.72
N GLU A 166 2.29 2.88 4.20
CA GLU A 166 2.71 1.49 4.30
C GLU A 166 3.52 1.25 5.58
N ASP A 167 3.24 0.12 6.26
CA ASP A 167 3.93 -0.36 7.46
C ASP A 167 3.90 0.59 8.67
N LEU A 168 2.78 1.31 8.89
CA LEU A 168 2.62 2.25 10.01
C LEU A 168 2.94 1.64 11.39
N HIS A 169 2.82 0.31 11.55
CA HIS A 169 3.14 -0.39 12.81
C HIS A 169 4.57 -0.15 13.31
N LEU A 170 5.50 0.23 12.43
CA LEU A 170 6.90 0.50 12.79
C LEU A 170 7.09 1.74 13.65
N VAL A 171 6.09 2.61 13.69
CA VAL A 171 6.11 3.85 14.47
C VAL A 171 4.94 3.96 15.46
N CYS A 172 4.11 2.92 15.57
CA CYS A 172 2.91 2.96 16.42
C CYS A 172 3.18 3.19 17.91
N ASP A 173 4.39 2.89 18.39
CA ASP A 173 4.81 3.08 19.79
C ASP A 173 5.29 4.52 20.07
N ALA A 174 5.40 5.38 19.06
CA ALA A 174 5.75 6.77 19.27
C ALA A 174 4.57 7.57 19.87
N ASP A 175 4.85 8.37 20.90
CA ASP A 175 3.86 9.08 21.70
C ASP A 175 2.93 10.01 20.89
N TRP A 176 3.40 10.49 19.75
CA TRP A 176 2.66 11.40 18.87
C TRP A 176 1.63 10.67 17.95
N VAL A 177 1.81 9.37 17.66
CA VAL A 177 1.01 8.65 16.64
C VAL A 177 -0.45 8.61 17.02
N VAL A 178 -0.78 8.11 18.20
CA VAL A 178 -2.17 7.97 18.63
C VAL A 178 -2.87 9.32 18.75
N PRO A 179 -2.31 10.35 19.42
CA PRO A 179 -2.91 11.68 19.48
C PRO A 179 -3.14 12.31 18.10
N PHE A 180 -2.15 12.20 17.20
CA PHE A 180 -2.24 12.74 15.84
C PHE A 180 -3.38 12.10 15.05
N PHE A 181 -3.37 10.78 14.89
CA PHE A 181 -4.41 10.09 14.08
C PHE A 181 -5.80 10.18 14.71
N LYS A 182 -5.89 10.18 16.04
CA LYS A 182 -7.16 10.38 16.75
C LYS A 182 -7.79 11.74 16.44
N ARG A 183 -6.97 12.79 16.27
CA ARG A 183 -7.45 14.12 15.88
C ARG A 183 -7.66 14.23 14.39
N LEU A 184 -6.74 13.71 13.59
CA LEU A 184 -6.73 13.83 12.13
C LEU A 184 -7.94 13.14 11.47
N LEU A 185 -8.16 11.85 11.78
CA LEU A 185 -9.09 11.03 11.02
C LEU A 185 -10.52 11.55 10.97
N PRO A 186 -11.12 12.09 12.07
CA PRO A 186 -12.46 12.66 12.02
C PRO A 186 -12.56 13.96 11.23
N LEU A 187 -11.42 14.63 10.98
CA LEU A 187 -11.35 15.94 10.33
C LEU A 187 -10.96 15.82 8.85
N LEU A 188 -10.56 14.63 8.38
CA LEU A 188 -10.12 14.48 6.99
C LEU A 188 -11.20 14.95 6.01
N PRO A 189 -10.82 15.74 4.98
CA PRO A 189 -11.73 16.17 3.92
C PRO A 189 -12.34 14.98 3.18
N ALA A 190 -13.56 15.12 2.69
CA ALA A 190 -14.28 14.04 2.00
C ALA A 190 -13.60 13.55 0.71
N ASP A 191 -12.77 14.40 0.09
CA ASP A 191 -11.96 14.07 -1.08
C ASP A 191 -10.64 13.36 -0.74
N VAL A 192 -10.29 13.24 0.54
CA VAL A 192 -9.08 12.55 1.02
C VAL A 192 -9.44 11.24 1.72
N HIS A 193 -8.80 10.15 1.33
CA HIS A 193 -8.92 8.88 2.03
C HIS A 193 -7.54 8.33 2.38
N MET A 194 -7.39 7.84 3.62
CA MET A 194 -6.15 7.20 4.06
C MET A 194 -6.25 5.69 3.95
N LEU A 195 -5.30 5.06 3.26
CA LEU A 195 -5.14 3.61 3.21
C LEU A 195 -3.85 3.24 3.96
N ILE A 196 -4.00 2.57 5.08
CA ILE A 196 -2.89 2.26 5.99
C ILE A 196 -2.64 0.76 5.97
N THR A 197 -1.37 0.32 5.79
CA THR A 197 -1.01 -1.07 6.04
C THR A 197 -0.28 -1.22 7.37
N SER A 198 -0.55 -2.31 8.08
CA SER A 198 0.02 -2.61 9.39
C SER A 198 0.16 -4.11 9.60
N ARG A 199 1.15 -4.55 10.39
CA ARG A 199 1.24 -5.96 10.81
C ARG A 199 0.38 -6.27 12.04
N THR A 200 0.02 -5.23 12.77
CA THR A 200 -0.81 -5.32 13.97
C THR A 200 -2.11 -4.54 13.78
N LEU A 201 -3.10 -4.84 14.59
CA LEU A 201 -4.30 -4.02 14.68
C LEU A 201 -3.95 -2.62 15.20
N PRO A 202 -4.71 -1.58 14.81
CA PRO A 202 -4.52 -0.25 15.36
C PRO A 202 -4.58 -0.24 16.89
N PRO A 203 -3.81 0.63 17.57
CA PRO A 203 -3.92 0.84 19.01
C PRO A 203 -5.36 1.06 19.46
N ALA A 204 -5.71 0.64 20.69
CA ALA A 204 -7.08 0.65 21.20
C ALA A 204 -7.84 1.99 21.03
N PRO A 205 -7.23 3.18 21.21
CA PRO A 205 -7.91 4.45 20.98
C PRO A 205 -8.34 4.66 19.52
N LEU A 206 -7.52 4.21 18.55
CA LEU A 206 -7.84 4.29 17.12
C LEU A 206 -8.83 3.19 16.71
N TRP A 207 -8.69 1.99 17.29
CA TRP A 207 -9.62 0.89 17.06
C TRP A 207 -11.07 1.26 17.37
N ARG A 208 -11.31 2.03 18.43
CA ARG A 208 -12.64 2.51 18.83
C ARG A 208 -13.29 3.45 17.80
N MET A 209 -12.52 4.00 16.86
CA MET A 209 -13.06 4.87 15.81
C MET A 209 -13.86 4.11 14.74
N ARG A 210 -13.78 2.78 14.72
CA ARG A 210 -14.63 1.92 13.87
C ARG A 210 -16.12 2.12 14.16
N SER A 211 -16.49 2.25 15.43
CA SER A 211 -17.89 2.44 15.82
C SER A 211 -18.46 3.78 15.35
N LYS A 212 -17.63 4.74 15.00
CA LYS A 212 -18.02 6.06 14.48
C LYS A 212 -17.95 6.14 12.95
N GLN A 213 -17.75 5.03 12.26
CA GLN A 213 -17.56 4.98 10.80
C GLN A 213 -16.42 5.90 10.28
N THR A 214 -15.47 6.26 11.16
CA THR A 214 -14.29 7.05 10.76
C THR A 214 -13.18 6.15 10.22
N LEU A 215 -13.08 4.92 10.76
CA LEU A 215 -12.04 3.94 10.44
C LEU A 215 -12.67 2.59 10.06
N SER A 216 -12.30 2.05 8.92
CA SER A 216 -12.56 0.66 8.53
C SER A 216 -11.30 -0.18 8.77
N VAL A 217 -11.46 -1.45 9.13
CA VAL A 217 -10.35 -2.38 9.28
C VAL A 217 -10.66 -3.66 8.51
N ILE A 218 -9.77 -4.00 7.60
CA ILE A 218 -9.74 -5.28 6.88
C ILE A 218 -8.61 -6.10 7.53
N ASP A 219 -8.98 -7.09 8.30
CA ASP A 219 -8.06 -7.91 9.07
C ASP A 219 -7.45 -9.07 8.25
N GLU A 220 -6.56 -9.85 8.87
CA GLU A 220 -5.85 -10.95 8.23
C GLU A 220 -6.79 -12.05 7.74
N GLU A 221 -7.84 -12.35 8.48
CA GLU A 221 -8.84 -13.35 8.08
C GLU A 221 -9.55 -12.92 6.80
N THR A 222 -10.01 -11.67 6.76
CA THR A 222 -10.63 -11.06 5.58
C THR A 222 -9.65 -10.97 4.41
N LEU A 223 -8.36 -10.68 4.66
CA LEU A 223 -7.31 -10.63 3.64
C LEU A 223 -6.94 -12.00 3.08
N SER A 224 -7.19 -13.09 3.80
CA SER A 224 -6.86 -14.43 3.34
C SER A 224 -7.59 -14.77 2.04
N PHE A 225 -6.93 -15.55 1.18
CA PHE A 225 -7.55 -16.06 -0.04
C PHE A 225 -8.72 -16.96 0.32
N THR A 226 -9.80 -16.88 -0.44
CA THR A 226 -10.82 -17.91 -0.44
C THR A 226 -10.35 -19.08 -1.31
N ARG A 227 -11.00 -20.25 -1.19
CA ARG A 227 -10.69 -21.42 -2.02
C ARG A 227 -10.82 -21.09 -3.52
N ASP A 228 -11.86 -20.35 -3.90
CA ASP A 228 -12.07 -19.93 -5.30
C ASP A 228 -11.01 -18.94 -5.78
N GLU A 229 -10.54 -18.04 -4.92
CA GLU A 229 -9.42 -17.15 -5.25
C GLU A 229 -8.11 -17.95 -5.41
N ALA A 230 -7.86 -18.97 -4.58
CA ALA A 230 -6.71 -19.85 -4.70
C ALA A 230 -6.75 -20.65 -6.02
N ILE A 231 -7.92 -21.19 -6.40
CA ILE A 231 -8.09 -21.89 -7.67
C ILE A 231 -7.75 -20.95 -8.85
N ARG A 232 -8.28 -19.74 -8.86
CA ARG A 232 -7.97 -18.75 -9.93
C ARG A 232 -6.50 -18.37 -9.97
N LEU A 233 -5.84 -18.26 -8.82
CA LEU A 233 -4.40 -18.03 -8.76
C LEU A 233 -3.62 -19.17 -9.43
N TYR A 234 -3.97 -20.42 -9.13
CA TYR A 234 -3.30 -21.60 -9.67
C TYR A 234 -3.57 -21.76 -11.17
N GLU A 235 -4.78 -21.49 -11.62
CA GLU A 235 -5.13 -21.46 -13.05
C GLU A 235 -4.25 -20.47 -13.85
N GLN A 236 -3.85 -19.32 -13.26
CA GLN A 236 -2.90 -18.39 -13.90
C GLN A 236 -1.50 -18.98 -14.09
N TYR A 237 -1.11 -19.93 -13.23
CA TYR A 237 0.15 -20.67 -13.36
C TYR A 237 0.02 -21.93 -14.21
N GLY A 238 -1.15 -22.21 -14.79
CA GLY A 238 -1.42 -23.44 -15.54
C GLY A 238 -1.57 -24.70 -14.68
N LEU A 239 -1.74 -24.51 -13.36
CA LEU A 239 -1.84 -25.59 -12.37
C LEU A 239 -3.30 -26.06 -12.18
N SER A 240 -3.49 -27.28 -11.72
CA SER A 240 -4.81 -27.88 -11.54
C SER A 240 -5.55 -27.37 -10.32
N ARG A 241 -6.89 -27.54 -10.32
CA ARG A 241 -7.76 -27.22 -9.18
C ARG A 241 -7.47 -28.09 -7.97
N GLU A 242 -7.02 -29.31 -8.18
CA GLU A 242 -6.65 -30.23 -7.11
C GLU A 242 -5.40 -29.73 -6.39
N GLN A 243 -4.36 -29.33 -7.12
CA GLN A 243 -3.16 -28.71 -6.60
C GLN A 243 -3.50 -27.42 -5.81
N ALA A 244 -4.40 -26.60 -6.35
CA ALA A 244 -4.90 -25.39 -5.68
C ALA A 244 -5.58 -25.71 -4.35
N SER A 245 -6.42 -26.77 -4.31
CA SER A 245 -7.14 -27.17 -3.09
C SER A 245 -6.20 -27.68 -2.01
N ILE A 246 -5.24 -28.52 -2.37
CA ILE A 246 -4.22 -29.03 -1.45
C ILE A 246 -3.40 -27.86 -0.88
N ALA A 247 -2.94 -26.96 -1.74
CA ALA A 247 -2.16 -25.81 -1.30
C ALA A 247 -2.96 -24.85 -0.41
N PHE A 248 -4.25 -24.67 -0.69
CA PHE A 248 -5.15 -23.88 0.14
C PHE A 248 -5.29 -24.46 1.55
N ASP A 249 -5.49 -25.77 1.65
CA ASP A 249 -5.64 -26.48 2.94
C ASP A 249 -4.35 -26.39 3.79
N HIS A 250 -3.18 -26.44 3.15
CA HIS A 250 -1.89 -26.25 3.82
C HIS A 250 -1.57 -24.80 4.20
N SER A 251 -1.95 -23.85 3.36
CA SER A 251 -1.63 -22.42 3.56
C SER A 251 -2.67 -21.67 4.38
N HIS A 252 -3.86 -22.25 4.56
CA HIS A 252 -5.03 -21.58 5.13
C HIS A 252 -5.34 -20.23 4.44
N GLY A 253 -5.13 -20.17 3.12
CA GLY A 253 -5.38 -18.97 2.31
C GLY A 253 -4.34 -17.87 2.43
N ARG A 254 -3.17 -18.12 3.06
CA ARG A 254 -2.12 -17.10 3.19
C ARG A 254 -1.48 -16.78 1.84
N ALA A 255 -1.56 -15.52 1.41
CA ALA A 255 -1.18 -15.08 0.08
C ALA A 255 0.26 -15.47 -0.31
N ALA A 256 1.26 -15.17 0.53
CA ALA A 256 2.66 -15.49 0.23
C ALA A 256 2.90 -17.00 0.11
N ALA A 257 2.26 -17.82 0.96
CA ALA A 257 2.42 -19.28 0.91
C ALA A 257 1.80 -19.83 -0.39
N LEU A 258 0.58 -19.42 -0.74
CA LEU A 258 -0.07 -19.82 -1.99
C LEU A 258 0.74 -19.43 -3.22
N SER A 259 1.22 -18.19 -3.29
CA SER A 259 2.00 -17.69 -4.44
C SER A 259 3.35 -18.42 -4.55
N SER A 260 4.03 -18.67 -3.43
CA SER A 260 5.30 -19.39 -3.41
C SER A 260 5.14 -20.84 -3.86
N LEU A 261 4.12 -21.54 -3.34
CA LEU A 261 3.82 -22.92 -3.75
C LEU A 261 3.44 -23.00 -5.24
N ALA A 262 2.60 -22.06 -5.73
CA ALA A 262 2.23 -22.02 -7.14
C ALA A 262 3.45 -21.81 -8.05
N ALA A 263 4.33 -20.88 -7.72
CA ALA A 263 5.56 -20.63 -8.48
C ALA A 263 6.48 -21.85 -8.49
N THR A 264 6.64 -22.53 -7.35
CA THR A 264 7.48 -23.74 -7.23
C THR A 264 6.92 -24.90 -8.07
N LEU A 265 5.61 -25.14 -7.99
CA LEU A 265 4.96 -26.21 -8.79
C LEU A 265 5.03 -25.91 -10.29
N HIS A 266 4.75 -24.68 -10.69
CA HIS A 266 4.85 -24.27 -12.11
C HIS A 266 6.27 -24.47 -12.65
N PHE A 267 7.29 -24.10 -11.88
CA PHE A 267 8.69 -24.32 -12.27
C PHE A 267 9.00 -25.81 -12.43
N ALA A 268 8.61 -26.65 -11.46
CA ALA A 268 8.83 -28.09 -11.50
C ALA A 268 8.16 -28.75 -12.71
N GLU A 269 6.90 -28.40 -13.03
CA GLU A 269 6.20 -28.92 -14.21
C GLU A 269 6.86 -28.46 -15.51
N THR A 270 7.33 -27.21 -15.57
CA THR A 270 8.01 -26.68 -16.75
C THR A 270 9.34 -27.38 -17.01
N GLU A 271 10.11 -27.70 -15.99
CA GLU A 271 11.36 -28.46 -16.12
C GLU A 271 11.11 -29.92 -16.56
N LEU A 272 10.12 -30.59 -15.95
CA LEU A 272 9.74 -31.95 -16.34
C LEU A 272 9.30 -32.04 -17.81
N MET A 273 8.61 -31.02 -18.32
CA MET A 273 8.22 -30.97 -19.76
C MET A 273 9.41 -30.78 -20.72
N LYS A 274 10.50 -30.15 -20.26
CA LYS A 274 11.71 -30.00 -21.06
C LYS A 274 12.55 -31.28 -21.13
N GLU A 275 12.46 -32.12 -20.10
CA GLU A 275 13.21 -33.39 -20.03
C GLU A 275 12.56 -34.55 -20.79
N VAL A 276 11.28 -34.44 -21.26
CA VAL A 276 10.64 -35.43 -22.10
C VAL A 276 11.16 -35.30 -23.53
N PRO A 277 12.02 -36.22 -24.02
CA PRO A 277 12.53 -36.14 -25.38
C PRO A 277 11.37 -36.36 -26.34
N ALA A 278 11.39 -35.63 -27.46
CA ALA A 278 10.46 -35.79 -28.60
C ALA A 278 10.70 -37.14 -29.38
N GLN A 279 10.72 -38.25 -28.64
CA GLN A 279 10.83 -39.57 -29.16
C GLN A 279 9.58 -40.35 -28.78
N GLN A 280 8.52 -40.20 -29.57
CA GLN A 280 7.54 -41.27 -29.86
C GLN A 280 6.33 -40.72 -30.62
N PHE A 281 6.56 -40.20 -31.83
CA PHE A 281 5.52 -40.22 -32.88
C PHE A 281 6.19 -40.64 -34.21
N LYS A 282 6.62 -41.90 -34.28
CA LYS A 282 6.66 -42.62 -35.54
C LYS A 282 5.50 -43.58 -35.48
N VAL A 283 4.36 -43.13 -36.01
CA VAL A 283 3.28 -44.02 -36.42
C VAL A 283 3.72 -44.67 -37.70
N GLY A 284 3.82 -46.00 -37.70
CA GLY A 284 3.99 -46.85 -38.87
C GLY A 284 2.68 -46.94 -39.67
#